data_63a63fdb5c65c075b9b41e24078afed5
#
_entry.id   63a63fdb5c65c075b9b41e24078afed5
#
_cell.length_a   1.000
_cell.length_b   1.000
_cell.length_c   1.000
_cell.angle_alpha   90.00
_cell.angle_beta   90.00
_cell.angle_gamma   90.00
#
_symmetry.space_group_name_H-M   'P 1'
#
loop_
_entity.id
_entity.type
_entity.pdbx_description
1 polymer ?
#
loop_
_entity_poly.entity_id
_entity_poly.type
_entity_poly.pdbx_seq_one_letter_code
_entity_poly.pdbx_strand_id
1 'polypeptide(L)'
;SITGTDRTLSEIYVIGNVAVLDQAEIESLPGVEKVVRVSREYRVIGRHTGDVRGSGFSYNGVRFDQQSLHVFAGLCAVDNPTNVETMMKILQEQGQVCTRMGAYKPRTNPYSFQGHGAECLPWVFELAGKYGIRVIAMEITHDSHVQEIRQALKDTGYPTGVMLQIGTRNTQNFELLKEV
;
A
#
# COMPACT_ATOMS: atom_id res chain seq x y z
N SER A 1 17.42 2.20 9.41
CA SER A 1 16.78 1.66 8.19
C SER A 1 17.41 2.34 6.98
N ILE A 2 17.71 1.61 5.95
CA ILE A 2 18.27 2.13 4.69
C ILE A 2 17.20 1.90 3.63
N THR A 3 16.75 2.96 2.98
CA THR A 3 15.81 2.90 1.86
C THR A 3 16.47 3.52 0.63
N GLY A 4 16.34 2.86 -0.50
CA GLY A 4 16.81 3.33 -1.80
C GLY A 4 16.90 2.16 -2.78
N THR A 5 16.28 2.31 -3.93
CA THR A 5 16.35 1.33 -5.03
C THR A 5 17.41 1.72 -6.07
N ASP A 6 17.84 2.97 -6.05
CA ASP A 6 18.90 3.48 -6.87
C ASP A 6 20.15 3.68 -6.01
N ARG A 7 21.26 3.05 -6.36
CA ARG A 7 22.51 3.05 -5.58
C ARG A 7 23.22 4.40 -5.52
N THR A 8 22.62 5.44 -6.08
CA THR A 8 23.19 6.79 -6.11
C THR A 8 22.87 7.60 -4.86
N LEU A 9 21.79 7.27 -4.14
CA LEU A 9 21.40 7.95 -2.90
C LEU A 9 20.85 6.94 -1.91
N SER A 10 21.33 6.97 -0.65
CA SER A 10 20.81 6.16 0.46
C SER A 10 20.32 7.06 1.57
N GLU A 11 19.13 6.76 2.10
CA GLU A 11 18.60 7.44 3.27
C GLU A 11 18.85 6.60 4.52
N ILE A 12 19.46 7.21 5.55
CA ILE A 12 19.75 6.57 6.82
C ILE A 12 18.91 7.24 7.90
N TYR A 13 18.07 6.47 8.56
CA TYR A 13 17.24 6.95 9.67
C TYR A 13 17.90 6.60 11.01
N VAL A 14 18.22 7.63 11.78
CA VAL A 14 18.70 7.50 13.16
C VAL A 14 17.50 7.61 14.08
N ILE A 15 17.22 6.55 14.86
CA ILE A 15 16.06 6.44 15.74
C ILE A 15 16.56 6.43 17.21
N GLY A 16 15.90 7.20 18.05
CA GLY A 16 16.20 7.29 19.47
C GLY A 16 16.33 8.73 19.95
N ASN A 17 17.11 8.98 21.01
CA ASN A 17 17.33 10.33 21.49
C ASN A 17 18.34 11.07 20.59
N VAL A 18 17.84 11.61 19.48
CA VAL A 18 18.66 12.35 18.52
C VAL A 18 18.97 13.79 18.95
N ALA A 19 18.45 14.24 20.10
CA ALA A 19 18.68 15.60 20.60
C ALA A 19 20.15 15.85 20.97
N VAL A 20 20.87 14.79 21.32
CA VAL A 20 22.28 14.82 21.71
C VAL A 20 23.24 14.82 20.52
N LEU A 21 22.74 14.62 19.30
CA LEU A 21 23.57 14.58 18.11
C LEU A 21 23.75 15.99 17.52
N ASP A 22 24.98 16.34 17.19
CA ASP A 22 25.28 17.57 16.47
C ASP A 22 25.04 17.33 14.97
N GLN A 23 24.10 18.09 14.40
CA GLN A 23 23.75 17.99 13.00
C GLN A 23 24.93 18.40 12.10
N ALA A 24 25.68 19.43 12.47
CA ALA A 24 26.80 19.93 11.67
C ALA A 24 27.96 18.90 11.65
N GLU A 25 28.17 18.19 12.76
CA GLU A 25 29.17 17.12 12.82
C GLU A 25 28.82 15.99 11.84
N ILE A 26 27.55 15.57 11.80
CA ILE A 26 27.11 14.51 10.89
C ILE A 26 27.16 14.97 9.44
N GLU A 27 26.77 16.23 9.14
CA GLU A 27 26.84 16.80 7.78
C GLU A 27 28.28 16.91 7.27
N SER A 28 29.26 17.00 8.17
CA SER A 28 30.67 17.07 7.78
C SER A 28 31.29 15.72 7.37
N LEU A 29 30.58 14.61 7.58
CA LEU A 29 31.11 13.28 7.26
C LEU A 29 31.16 13.05 5.74
N PRO A 30 32.23 12.42 5.24
CA PRO A 30 32.34 12.11 3.82
C PRO A 30 31.18 11.25 3.31
N GLY A 31 30.55 11.69 2.23
CA GLY A 31 29.40 10.98 1.63
C GLY A 31 28.04 11.37 2.21
N VAL A 32 27.98 12.26 3.18
CA VAL A 32 26.72 12.86 3.66
C VAL A 32 26.39 14.08 2.80
N GLU A 33 25.29 14.00 2.08
CA GLU A 33 24.79 15.12 1.26
C GLU A 33 23.98 16.11 2.08
N LYS A 34 23.17 15.58 3.01
CA LYS A 34 22.24 16.39 3.81
C LYS A 34 21.81 15.64 5.07
N VAL A 35 21.68 16.37 6.18
CA VAL A 35 21.04 15.87 7.40
C VAL A 35 19.72 16.62 7.63
N VAL A 36 18.65 15.89 7.85
CA VAL A 36 17.32 16.47 8.13
C VAL A 36 16.84 16.00 9.50
N ARG A 37 16.69 16.94 10.43
CA ARG A 37 16.11 16.64 11.73
C ARG A 37 14.59 16.52 11.59
N VAL A 38 14.08 15.30 11.75
CA VAL A 38 12.64 15.03 11.69
C VAL A 38 11.99 15.42 13.00
N SER A 39 11.20 16.50 12.98
CA SER A 39 10.49 17.01 14.15
C SER A 39 9.04 16.48 14.29
N ARG A 40 8.57 15.70 13.31
CA ARG A 40 7.20 15.15 13.28
C ARG A 40 7.22 13.73 12.74
N GLU A 41 6.48 12.84 13.38
CA GLU A 41 6.47 11.39 13.11
C GLU A 41 5.87 11.01 11.72
N TYR A 42 5.01 11.86 11.16
CA TYR A 42 4.26 11.59 9.89
C TYR A 42 4.87 12.29 8.67
N ARG A 43 6.20 12.36 8.55
CA ARG A 43 6.86 13.10 7.45
C ARG A 43 7.01 12.36 6.14
N VAL A 44 6.83 11.05 6.09
CA VAL A 44 7.16 10.22 4.93
C VAL A 44 6.43 10.66 3.65
N ILE A 45 5.16 11.07 3.79
CA ILE A 45 4.32 11.51 2.67
C ILE A 45 3.84 12.96 2.79
N GLY A 46 4.27 13.66 3.85
CA GLY A 46 3.89 15.05 4.08
C GLY A 46 4.60 16.00 3.12
N ARG A 47 3.89 17.02 2.63
CA ARG A 47 4.52 18.15 1.96
C ARG A 47 5.09 19.10 3.01
N HIS A 48 6.36 19.42 2.88
CA HIS A 48 7.06 20.34 3.79
C HIS A 48 7.48 21.59 3.05
N THR A 49 7.53 22.71 3.78
CA THR A 49 7.98 23.98 3.23
C THR A 49 9.40 23.83 2.66
N GLY A 50 9.56 24.12 1.37
CA GLY A 50 10.83 23.96 0.65
C GLY A 50 10.95 22.69 -0.19
N ASP A 51 10.04 21.72 -0.05
CA ASP A 51 10.02 20.54 -0.93
C ASP A 51 9.42 20.91 -2.28
N VAL A 52 10.28 21.09 -3.27
CA VAL A 52 9.88 21.44 -4.64
C VAL A 52 9.45 20.20 -5.43
N ARG A 53 9.81 18.99 -4.98
CA ARG A 53 9.51 17.75 -5.67
C ARG A 53 8.27 17.10 -5.05
N GLY A 54 7.30 16.80 -5.89
CA GLY A 54 6.16 15.98 -5.49
C GLY A 54 6.63 14.60 -5.04
N SER A 55 6.19 14.18 -3.88
CA SER A 55 6.41 12.81 -3.42
C SER A 55 5.66 11.84 -4.34
N GLY A 56 6.30 10.76 -4.71
CA GLY A 56 5.71 9.67 -5.48
C GLY A 56 6.46 8.40 -5.17
N PHE A 57 5.78 7.27 -5.40
CA PHE A 57 6.37 5.94 -5.23
C PHE A 57 5.97 5.05 -6.40
N SER A 58 6.68 3.96 -6.58
CA SER A 58 6.32 2.92 -7.55
C SER A 58 6.02 1.63 -6.81
N TYR A 59 4.93 0.98 -7.17
CA TYR A 59 4.54 -0.30 -6.61
C TYR A 59 4.04 -1.22 -7.71
N ASN A 60 4.57 -2.42 -7.76
CA ASN A 60 4.26 -3.46 -8.75
C ASN A 60 4.18 -2.95 -10.20
N GLY A 61 5.16 -2.10 -10.60
CA GLY A 61 5.25 -1.53 -11.94
C GLY A 61 4.33 -0.33 -12.21
N VAL A 62 3.58 0.13 -11.20
CA VAL A 62 2.71 1.31 -11.30
C VAL A 62 3.35 2.47 -10.57
N ARG A 63 3.47 3.62 -11.24
CA ARG A 63 3.97 4.87 -10.65
C ARG A 63 2.82 5.68 -10.09
N PHE A 64 2.89 6.00 -8.81
CA PHE A 64 1.94 6.86 -8.10
C PHE A 64 2.61 8.18 -7.76
N ASP A 65 2.18 9.27 -8.37
CA ASP A 65 2.68 10.62 -8.12
C ASP A 65 1.59 11.68 -8.39
N GLN A 66 1.98 12.95 -8.31
CA GLN A 66 1.03 14.05 -8.49
C GLN A 66 0.63 14.32 -9.95
N GLN A 67 1.29 13.70 -10.90
CA GLN A 67 1.07 13.88 -12.34
C GLN A 67 0.28 12.72 -12.94
N SER A 68 0.12 11.63 -12.18
CA SER A 68 -0.63 10.44 -12.61
C SER A 68 -2.00 10.36 -11.95
N LEU A 69 -3.01 9.97 -12.73
CA LEU A 69 -4.36 9.66 -12.24
C LEU A 69 -4.57 8.15 -12.36
N HIS A 70 -4.84 7.51 -11.24
CA HIS A 70 -5.19 6.10 -11.20
C HIS A 70 -6.63 5.91 -10.73
N VAL A 71 -7.39 5.15 -11.50
CA VAL A 71 -8.78 4.81 -11.16
C VAL A 71 -8.80 3.42 -10.53
N PHE A 72 -9.29 3.34 -9.30
CA PHE A 72 -9.50 2.08 -8.58
C PHE A 72 -10.98 1.67 -8.67
N ALA A 73 -11.46 1.48 -9.89
CA ALA A 73 -12.80 0.95 -10.10
C ALA A 73 -12.86 -0.55 -9.77
N GLY A 74 -13.96 -1.02 -9.20
CA GLY A 74 -14.10 -2.42 -8.85
C GLY A 74 -15.26 -2.70 -7.91
N LEU A 75 -15.30 -3.92 -7.37
CA LEU A 75 -16.38 -4.38 -6.54
C LEU A 75 -16.23 -3.90 -5.09
N CYS A 76 -17.30 -3.34 -4.54
CA CYS A 76 -17.33 -2.97 -3.12
C CYS A 76 -17.16 -4.20 -2.23
N ALA A 77 -17.76 -5.32 -2.64
CA ALA A 77 -17.55 -6.64 -2.03
C ALA A 77 -17.28 -7.64 -3.15
N VAL A 78 -16.31 -8.50 -2.95
CA VAL A 78 -16.14 -9.71 -3.75
C VAL A 78 -17.33 -10.60 -3.47
N ASP A 79 -18.10 -10.93 -4.52
CA ASP A 79 -19.33 -11.74 -4.41
C ASP A 79 -19.14 -13.14 -5.04
N ASN A 80 -18.74 -13.19 -6.30
CA ASN A 80 -18.50 -14.46 -6.98
C ASN A 80 -17.44 -14.30 -8.10
N PRO A 81 -16.81 -15.41 -8.54
CA PRO A 81 -15.76 -15.38 -9.56
C PRO A 81 -16.18 -14.77 -10.89
N THR A 82 -17.42 -14.99 -11.32
CA THR A 82 -17.92 -14.50 -12.61
C THR A 82 -17.99 -12.97 -12.62
N ASN A 83 -18.48 -12.35 -11.57
CA ASN A 83 -18.57 -10.89 -11.47
C ASN A 83 -17.18 -10.26 -11.37
N VAL A 84 -16.28 -10.86 -10.60
CA VAL A 84 -14.90 -10.41 -10.50
C VAL A 84 -14.18 -10.52 -11.84
N GLU A 85 -14.32 -11.65 -12.54
CA GLU A 85 -13.73 -11.85 -13.86
C GLU A 85 -14.26 -10.84 -14.88
N THR A 86 -15.58 -10.63 -14.91
CA THR A 86 -16.22 -9.64 -15.79
C THR A 86 -15.68 -8.24 -15.54
N MET A 87 -15.58 -7.85 -14.26
CA MET A 87 -15.03 -6.54 -13.90
C MET A 87 -13.57 -6.39 -14.34
N MET A 88 -12.71 -7.39 -14.06
CA MET A 88 -11.29 -7.33 -14.40
C MET A 88 -11.08 -7.32 -15.94
N LYS A 89 -11.90 -8.04 -16.68
CA LYS A 89 -11.89 -8.02 -18.16
C LYS A 89 -12.23 -6.62 -18.69
N ILE A 90 -13.28 -5.98 -18.16
CA ILE A 90 -13.66 -4.62 -18.56
C ILE A 90 -12.52 -3.64 -18.23
N LEU A 91 -11.90 -3.76 -17.06
CA LEU A 91 -10.77 -2.91 -16.68
C LEU A 91 -9.58 -3.07 -17.64
N GLN A 92 -9.25 -4.30 -18.01
CA GLN A 92 -8.21 -4.58 -19.01
C GLN A 92 -8.54 -3.94 -20.36
N GLU A 93 -9.78 -4.08 -20.85
CA GLU A 93 -10.25 -3.48 -22.10
C GLU A 93 -10.16 -1.94 -22.07
N GLN A 94 -10.31 -1.34 -20.90
CA GLN A 94 -10.15 0.11 -20.68
C GLN A 94 -8.71 0.53 -20.35
N GLY A 95 -7.74 -0.36 -20.45
CA GLY A 95 -6.34 -0.07 -20.14
C GLY A 95 -6.08 0.23 -18.66
N GLN A 96 -6.98 -0.14 -17.75
CA GLN A 96 -6.82 0.08 -16.32
C GLN A 96 -6.02 -1.07 -15.71
N VAL A 97 -5.05 -0.70 -14.87
CA VAL A 97 -4.16 -1.66 -14.19
C VAL A 97 -4.37 -1.68 -12.67
N CYS A 98 -5.27 -0.84 -12.17
CA CYS A 98 -5.62 -0.75 -10.75
C CYS A 98 -7.10 -1.09 -10.56
N THR A 99 -7.42 -1.76 -9.46
CA THR A 99 -8.81 -2.09 -9.09
C THR A 99 -9.02 -2.03 -7.58
N ARG A 100 -10.27 -2.07 -7.16
CA ARG A 100 -10.67 -2.27 -5.77
C ARG A 100 -11.48 -3.55 -5.66
N MET A 101 -11.07 -4.45 -4.75
CA MET A 101 -11.79 -5.71 -4.45
C MET A 101 -11.90 -5.89 -2.95
N GLY A 102 -13.12 -5.81 -2.42
CA GLY A 102 -13.38 -5.90 -0.99
C GLY A 102 -13.59 -7.34 -0.53
N ALA A 103 -12.52 -8.04 -0.13
CA ALA A 103 -12.61 -9.38 0.46
C ALA A 103 -13.16 -9.33 1.89
N TYR A 104 -12.75 -8.32 2.65
CA TYR A 104 -13.15 -8.09 4.04
C TYR A 104 -14.08 -6.89 4.12
N LYS A 105 -15.22 -7.04 4.82
CA LYS A 105 -16.25 -5.98 4.87
C LYS A 105 -16.48 -5.49 6.28
N PRO A 106 -16.11 -4.23 6.60
CA PRO A 106 -16.48 -3.64 7.87
C PRO A 106 -17.99 -3.43 7.92
N ARG A 107 -18.65 -4.03 8.90
CA ARG A 107 -20.09 -3.93 9.10
C ARG A 107 -20.39 -3.42 10.51
N THR A 108 -21.51 -2.75 10.64
CA THR A 108 -22.05 -2.31 11.94
C THR A 108 -22.96 -3.36 12.60
N ASN A 109 -23.32 -4.39 11.86
CA ASN A 109 -24.13 -5.51 12.31
C ASN A 109 -23.35 -6.81 12.10
N PRO A 110 -23.08 -7.60 13.16
CA PRO A 110 -22.32 -8.83 13.06
C PRO A 110 -23.01 -9.93 12.25
N TYR A 111 -24.32 -9.84 12.05
CA TYR A 111 -25.10 -10.80 11.26
C TYR A 111 -25.15 -10.47 9.76
N SER A 112 -24.60 -9.33 9.35
CA SER A 112 -24.47 -8.98 7.93
C SER A 112 -23.30 -9.73 7.28
N PHE A 113 -23.35 -9.88 5.96
CA PHE A 113 -22.25 -10.47 5.18
C PHE A 113 -20.93 -9.73 5.43
N GLN A 114 -19.94 -10.42 5.96
CA GLN A 114 -18.63 -9.88 6.36
C GLN A 114 -17.57 -9.94 5.24
N GLY A 115 -17.94 -10.35 4.03
CA GLY A 115 -17.01 -10.68 2.94
C GLY A 115 -16.66 -12.17 2.94
N HIS A 116 -16.03 -12.63 1.88
CA HIS A 116 -15.52 -14.00 1.79
C HIS A 116 -14.17 -14.19 2.49
N GLY A 117 -13.53 -13.08 2.90
CA GLY A 117 -12.26 -13.14 3.62
C GLY A 117 -11.15 -13.83 2.82
N ALA A 118 -10.34 -14.61 3.52
CA ALA A 118 -9.18 -15.29 2.95
C ALA A 118 -9.54 -16.30 1.84
N GLU A 119 -10.75 -16.88 1.88
CA GLU A 119 -11.18 -17.89 0.91
C GLU A 119 -11.23 -17.38 -0.53
N CYS A 120 -11.52 -16.09 -0.72
CA CYS A 120 -11.58 -15.53 -2.06
C CYS A 120 -10.23 -15.02 -2.61
N LEU A 121 -9.23 -14.86 -1.76
CA LEU A 121 -7.96 -14.24 -2.17
C LEU A 121 -7.26 -14.98 -3.31
N PRO A 122 -7.10 -16.32 -3.28
CA PRO A 122 -6.36 -17.02 -4.32
C PRO A 122 -6.94 -16.78 -5.71
N TRP A 123 -8.23 -17.02 -5.91
CA TRP A 123 -8.85 -16.87 -7.21
C TRP A 123 -9.01 -15.39 -7.64
N VAL A 124 -9.14 -14.45 -6.70
CA VAL A 124 -9.10 -13.00 -7.01
C VAL A 124 -7.72 -12.63 -7.55
N PHE A 125 -6.65 -13.12 -6.95
CA PHE A 125 -5.28 -12.80 -7.37
C PHE A 125 -4.93 -13.46 -8.70
N GLU A 126 -5.36 -14.71 -8.92
CA GLU A 126 -5.19 -15.40 -10.20
C GLU A 126 -5.92 -14.67 -11.35
N LEU A 127 -7.17 -14.24 -11.13
CA LEU A 127 -7.91 -13.43 -12.09
C LEU A 127 -7.22 -12.09 -12.34
N ALA A 128 -6.71 -11.43 -11.32
CA ALA A 128 -5.95 -10.20 -11.46
C ALA A 128 -4.72 -10.40 -12.35
N GLY A 129 -3.96 -11.46 -12.13
CA GLY A 129 -2.83 -11.83 -12.98
C GLY A 129 -3.24 -12.09 -14.42
N LYS A 130 -4.32 -12.87 -14.62
CA LYS A 130 -4.88 -13.19 -15.94
C LYS A 130 -5.23 -11.95 -16.76
N TYR A 131 -5.79 -10.93 -16.13
CA TYR A 131 -6.23 -9.69 -16.79
C TYR A 131 -5.24 -8.52 -16.65
N GLY A 132 -4.02 -8.76 -16.18
CA GLY A 132 -2.97 -7.75 -16.11
C GLY A 132 -3.22 -6.64 -15.08
N ILE A 133 -4.05 -6.91 -14.08
CA ILE A 133 -4.27 -5.99 -12.95
C ILE A 133 -3.03 -6.00 -12.06
N ARG A 134 -2.39 -4.86 -11.95
CA ARG A 134 -1.14 -4.70 -11.21
C ARG A 134 -1.34 -4.43 -9.73
N VAL A 135 -2.39 -3.68 -9.37
CA VAL A 135 -2.64 -3.27 -7.99
C VAL A 135 -4.11 -3.41 -7.64
N ILE A 136 -4.38 -4.14 -6.56
CA ILE A 136 -5.69 -4.26 -5.94
C ILE A 136 -5.70 -3.45 -4.66
N ALA A 137 -6.56 -2.44 -4.54
CA ALA A 137 -6.87 -1.81 -3.26
C ALA A 137 -7.85 -2.69 -2.49
N MET A 138 -7.47 -3.09 -1.28
CA MET A 138 -8.26 -3.99 -0.44
C MET A 138 -8.35 -3.45 0.98
N GLU A 139 -9.57 -3.20 1.45
CA GLU A 139 -9.81 -2.78 2.82
C GLU A 139 -9.57 -3.96 3.77
N ILE A 140 -8.83 -3.69 4.84
CA ILE A 140 -8.58 -4.62 5.93
C ILE A 140 -9.19 -4.08 7.23
N THR A 141 -9.62 -4.97 8.10
CA THR A 141 -10.32 -4.63 9.35
C THR A 141 -9.69 -5.28 10.59
N HIS A 142 -8.77 -6.22 10.38
CA HIS A 142 -8.07 -6.96 11.43
C HIS A 142 -6.59 -7.14 11.04
N ASP A 143 -5.72 -7.25 12.02
CA ASP A 143 -4.27 -7.43 11.83
C ASP A 143 -3.94 -8.75 11.11
N SER A 144 -4.68 -9.85 11.39
CA SER A 144 -4.49 -11.14 10.70
C SER A 144 -4.66 -11.06 9.19
N HIS A 145 -5.48 -10.12 8.68
CA HIS A 145 -5.73 -9.97 7.24
C HIS A 145 -4.45 -9.64 6.47
N VAL A 146 -3.47 -8.97 7.11
CA VAL A 146 -2.18 -8.67 6.50
C VAL A 146 -1.45 -9.96 6.18
N GLN A 147 -1.42 -10.90 7.13
CA GLN A 147 -0.75 -12.19 6.95
C GLN A 147 -1.51 -13.11 5.97
N GLU A 148 -2.85 -13.11 6.03
CA GLU A 148 -3.70 -13.84 5.08
C GLU A 148 -3.43 -13.39 3.63
N ILE A 149 -3.39 -12.08 3.38
CA ILE A 149 -3.09 -11.50 2.07
C ILE A 149 -1.67 -11.86 1.62
N ARG A 150 -0.67 -11.72 2.51
CA ARG A 150 0.72 -12.07 2.20
C ARG A 150 0.87 -13.53 1.84
N GLN A 151 0.22 -14.43 2.59
CA GLN A 151 0.26 -15.85 2.34
C GLN A 151 -0.41 -16.19 0.99
N ALA A 152 -1.60 -15.67 0.74
CA ALA A 152 -2.31 -15.91 -0.52
C ALA A 152 -1.53 -15.37 -1.74
N LEU A 153 -0.88 -14.20 -1.65
CA LEU A 153 -0.01 -13.69 -2.70
C LEU A 153 1.17 -14.63 -2.97
N LYS A 154 1.79 -15.16 -1.91
CA LYS A 154 2.90 -16.10 -2.01
C LYS A 154 2.46 -17.41 -2.67
N ASP A 155 1.33 -17.97 -2.24
CA ASP A 155 0.81 -19.24 -2.72
C ASP A 155 0.39 -19.19 -4.19
N THR A 156 -0.07 -18.02 -4.67
CA THR A 156 -0.41 -17.77 -6.07
C THR A 156 0.75 -17.28 -6.93
N GLY A 157 1.96 -17.13 -6.38
CA GLY A 157 3.15 -16.71 -7.12
C GLY A 157 3.19 -15.22 -7.45
N TYR A 158 2.56 -14.36 -6.65
CA TYR A 158 2.55 -12.89 -6.79
C TYR A 158 2.04 -12.37 -8.15
N PRO A 159 0.87 -12.79 -8.63
CA PRO A 159 0.36 -12.38 -9.95
C PRO A 159 -0.08 -10.92 -9.98
N THR A 160 -0.29 -10.31 -8.82
CA THR A 160 -0.69 -8.91 -8.61
C THR A 160 -0.04 -8.34 -7.35
N GLY A 161 -0.22 -7.05 -7.09
CA GLY A 161 0.11 -6.42 -5.81
C GLY A 161 -1.16 -6.01 -5.06
N VAL A 162 -1.05 -5.85 -3.74
CA VAL A 162 -2.16 -5.37 -2.90
C VAL A 162 -1.76 -4.10 -2.19
N MET A 163 -2.59 -3.07 -2.33
CA MET A 163 -2.52 -1.83 -1.55
C MET A 163 -3.54 -1.93 -0.42
N LEU A 164 -3.07 -2.01 0.81
CA LEU A 164 -3.92 -2.12 1.98
C LEU A 164 -4.64 -0.79 2.23
N GLN A 165 -5.96 -0.84 2.36
CA GLN A 165 -6.80 0.30 2.66
C GLN A 165 -7.26 0.24 4.12
N ILE A 166 -6.94 1.28 4.88
CA ILE A 166 -7.49 1.47 6.22
C ILE A 166 -8.74 2.33 6.11
N GLY A 167 -9.89 1.72 6.36
CA GLY A 167 -11.17 2.42 6.34
C GLY A 167 -11.36 3.32 7.57
N THR A 168 -12.28 4.27 7.47
CA THR A 168 -12.55 5.27 8.52
C THR A 168 -12.80 4.65 9.90
N ARG A 169 -13.48 3.49 9.97
CA ARG A 169 -13.76 2.80 11.22
C ARG A 169 -12.53 2.25 11.94
N ASN A 170 -11.42 2.07 11.20
CA ASN A 170 -10.17 1.50 11.71
C ASN A 170 -9.03 2.53 11.81
N THR A 171 -9.30 3.82 11.64
CA THR A 171 -8.28 4.86 11.75
C THR A 171 -7.71 5.02 13.16
N GLN A 172 -8.40 4.52 14.17
CA GLN A 172 -7.95 4.49 15.57
C GLN A 172 -7.64 3.06 16.06
N ASN A 173 -7.62 2.09 15.17
CA ASN A 173 -7.21 0.72 15.49
C ASN A 173 -5.68 0.65 15.43
N PHE A 174 -5.02 1.06 16.52
CA PHE A 174 -3.57 1.20 16.54
C PHE A 174 -2.83 -0.13 16.41
N GLU A 175 -3.43 -1.25 16.81
CA GLU A 175 -2.81 -2.57 16.62
C GLU A 175 -2.77 -2.91 15.11
N LEU A 176 -3.86 -2.70 14.40
CA LEU A 176 -3.89 -2.84 12.96
C LEU A 176 -2.89 -1.89 12.26
N LEU A 177 -2.83 -0.63 12.70
CA LEU A 177 -1.92 0.36 12.10
C LEU A 177 -0.43 0.06 12.33
N LYS A 178 -0.09 -0.69 13.39
CA LYS A 178 1.29 -1.13 13.62
C LYS A 178 1.68 -2.31 12.72
N GLU A 179 0.73 -3.16 12.35
CA GLU A 179 0.96 -4.31 11.50
C GLU A 179 1.13 -3.92 10.01
N VAL A 180 0.54 -2.79 9.59
CA VAL A 180 0.57 -2.30 8.21
C VAL A 180 1.80 -1.47 7.93
#